data_bcf2679ac319a78f7246f9d29b25e1b4
#
_entry.id   bcf2679ac319a78f7246f9d29b25e1b4
#
_cell.length_a   1.000
_cell.length_b   1.000
_cell.length_c   1.000
_cell.angle_alpha   90.00
_cell.angle_beta   90.00
_cell.angle_gamma   90.00
#
_symmetry.space_group_name_H-M   'P 1'
#
loop_
_entity.id
_entity.type
_entity.pdbx_description
1 polymer ?
#
loop_
_entity_poly.entity_id
_entity_poly.type
_entity_poly.pdbx_seq_one_letter_code
_entity_poly.pdbx_strand_id
1 'polypeptide(L)'
;MAVAAYAGQDVLKIHLKDGSTQTIAVSAIDSLTFEQMQSAGTFSVVDLTTKSVELKFVPAKTLGAFNIGVIKASDLNAFANDEAFCADQAKKFDADAKSWDMSLSEYLDFSLYKGNEIDETKTFPYSDLEEGTEYVAYAYGVNTADGTAN
;
A
#
# COMPACT_ATOMS: atom_id res chain seq x y z
N MET A 1 9.35 -7.96 1.77
CA MET A 1 9.38 -8.15 0.29
C MET A 1 8.64 -6.98 -0.32
N ALA A 2 9.33 -6.15 -1.09
CA ALA A 2 8.68 -5.06 -1.80
C ALA A 2 8.40 -5.53 -3.24
N VAL A 3 7.23 -5.27 -3.76
CA VAL A 3 6.88 -5.55 -5.14
C VAL A 3 6.62 -4.25 -5.86
N ALA A 4 7.30 -4.11 -6.97
CA ALA A 4 7.20 -2.94 -7.82
C ALA A 4 6.49 -3.31 -9.13
N ALA A 5 5.43 -2.60 -9.45
CA ALA A 5 4.80 -2.66 -10.75
C ALA A 5 5.31 -1.50 -11.62
N TYR A 6 5.79 -1.81 -12.81
CA TYR A 6 6.16 -0.79 -13.81
C TYR A 6 4.95 -0.45 -14.68
N ALA A 7 4.47 0.78 -14.58
CA ALA A 7 3.56 1.30 -15.59
C ALA A 7 4.35 1.55 -16.89
N GLY A 8 4.02 0.83 -17.97
CA GLY A 8 4.62 1.01 -19.31
C GLY A 8 5.62 -0.06 -19.76
N GLN A 9 5.92 -1.07 -18.94
CA GLN A 9 6.62 -2.28 -19.35
C GLN A 9 5.85 -3.50 -18.87
N ASP A 10 5.70 -4.52 -19.74
CA ASP A 10 5.01 -5.77 -19.43
C ASP A 10 5.79 -6.66 -18.45
N VAL A 11 6.44 -6.07 -17.45
CA VAL A 11 7.24 -6.80 -16.47
C VAL A 11 7.02 -6.30 -15.04
N LEU A 12 6.93 -7.24 -14.12
CA LEU A 12 6.99 -7.03 -12.68
C LEU A 12 8.40 -7.30 -12.19
N LYS A 13 8.99 -6.37 -11.44
CA LYS A 13 10.26 -6.59 -10.73
C LYS A 13 10.00 -6.76 -9.24
N ILE A 14 10.50 -7.85 -8.69
CA ILE A 14 10.45 -8.14 -7.25
C ILE A 14 11.85 -7.98 -6.69
N HIS A 15 12.06 -6.97 -5.83
CA HIS A 15 13.30 -6.79 -5.09
C HIS A 15 13.22 -7.54 -3.76
N LEU A 16 14.11 -8.49 -3.57
CA LEU A 16 14.18 -9.29 -2.35
C LEU A 16 15.11 -8.61 -1.32
N LYS A 17 14.88 -8.87 -0.04
CA LYS A 17 15.71 -8.31 1.05
C LYS A 17 17.19 -8.73 1.00
N ASP A 18 17.53 -9.79 0.27
CA ASP A 18 18.91 -10.23 0.02
C ASP A 18 19.62 -9.43 -1.10
N GLY A 19 18.94 -8.43 -1.67
CA GLY A 19 19.45 -7.61 -2.76
C GLY A 19 19.26 -8.21 -4.16
N SER A 20 18.69 -9.40 -4.26
CA SER A 20 18.36 -10.01 -5.56
C SER A 20 17.08 -9.43 -6.14
N THR A 21 16.93 -9.53 -7.47
CA THR A 21 15.75 -9.06 -8.18
C THR A 21 15.20 -10.20 -9.05
N GLN A 22 13.90 -10.45 -8.95
CA GLN A 22 13.18 -11.31 -9.88
C GLN A 22 12.36 -10.45 -10.83
N THR A 23 12.33 -10.82 -12.11
CA THR A 23 11.54 -10.14 -13.14
C THR A 23 10.55 -11.14 -13.74
N ILE A 24 9.26 -10.78 -13.76
CA ILE A 24 8.17 -11.64 -14.24
C ILE A 24 7.38 -10.84 -15.28
N ALA A 25 7.09 -11.44 -16.45
CA ALA A 25 6.22 -10.80 -17.43
C ALA A 25 4.81 -10.63 -16.85
N VAL A 26 4.22 -9.44 -16.99
CA VAL A 26 2.85 -9.17 -16.46
C VAL A 26 1.82 -10.11 -17.06
N SER A 27 1.98 -10.49 -18.33
CA SER A 27 1.13 -11.47 -19.01
C SER A 27 1.21 -12.90 -18.45
N ALA A 28 2.19 -13.20 -17.60
CA ALA A 28 2.37 -14.50 -16.94
C ALA A 28 1.89 -14.49 -15.48
N ILE A 29 1.26 -13.40 -15.02
CA ILE A 29 0.85 -13.22 -13.63
C ILE A 29 -0.66 -13.34 -13.55
N ASP A 30 -1.16 -14.46 -12.99
CA ASP A 30 -2.58 -14.61 -12.66
C ASP A 30 -2.95 -13.88 -11.37
N SER A 31 -2.02 -13.84 -10.40
CA SER A 31 -2.21 -13.16 -9.12
C SER A 31 -0.87 -12.85 -8.47
N LEU A 32 -0.82 -11.74 -7.72
CA LEU A 32 0.32 -11.36 -6.87
C LEU A 32 -0.11 -11.42 -5.42
N THR A 33 0.49 -12.33 -4.68
CA THR A 33 0.26 -12.47 -3.24
C THR A 33 1.54 -12.10 -2.50
N PHE A 34 1.40 -11.21 -1.54
CA PHE A 34 2.49 -10.79 -0.66
C PHE A 34 2.28 -11.36 0.72
N GLU A 35 3.23 -12.16 1.17
CA GLU A 35 3.28 -12.61 2.56
C GLU A 35 4.37 -11.84 3.30
N GLN A 36 3.98 -11.00 4.25
CA GLN A 36 4.89 -10.43 5.24
C GLN A 36 4.80 -11.21 6.56
N MET A 37 5.86 -11.19 7.36
CA MET A 37 5.93 -11.92 8.64
C MET A 37 5.01 -11.39 9.76
N GLN A 38 4.32 -10.30 9.55
CA GLN A 38 3.03 -9.89 10.16
C GLN A 38 2.24 -9.21 9.05
N SER A 39 1.67 -10.00 8.14
CA SER A 39 1.03 -9.40 6.99
C SER A 39 -0.27 -8.75 7.41
N ALA A 40 -0.40 -7.46 7.14
CA ALA A 40 -1.68 -6.77 7.20
C ALA A 40 -2.75 -7.46 6.33
N GLY A 41 -2.32 -8.26 5.33
CA GLY A 41 -3.17 -8.99 4.41
C GLY A 41 -2.42 -9.41 3.15
N THR A 42 -3.17 -9.76 2.11
CA THR A 42 -2.63 -10.15 0.81
C THR A 42 -3.11 -9.20 -0.29
N PHE A 43 -2.20 -8.84 -1.19
CA PHE A 43 -2.52 -8.08 -2.39
C PHE A 43 -2.64 -8.98 -3.61
N SER A 44 -3.52 -8.61 -4.53
CA SER A 44 -3.52 -9.08 -5.91
C SER A 44 -3.82 -7.93 -6.85
N VAL A 45 -3.26 -7.98 -8.06
CA VAL A 45 -3.56 -7.02 -9.13
C VAL A 45 -4.79 -7.49 -9.87
N VAL A 46 -5.80 -6.63 -9.98
CA VAL A 46 -7.05 -6.90 -10.72
C VAL A 46 -6.92 -6.38 -12.15
N ASP A 47 -6.41 -5.15 -12.29
CA ASP A 47 -6.14 -4.54 -13.59
C ASP A 47 -4.87 -3.69 -13.54
N LEU A 48 -4.17 -3.61 -14.66
CA LEU A 48 -2.92 -2.85 -14.79
C LEU A 48 -2.82 -2.23 -16.17
N THR A 49 -2.64 -0.92 -16.21
CA THR A 49 -2.36 -0.16 -17.43
C THR A 49 -1.04 0.59 -17.29
N THR A 50 -0.67 1.39 -18.29
CA THR A 50 0.52 2.24 -18.23
C THR A 50 0.42 3.39 -17.20
N LYS A 51 -0.80 3.72 -16.76
CA LYS A 51 -1.08 4.88 -15.89
C LYS A 51 -2.00 4.58 -14.70
N SER A 52 -2.40 3.33 -14.54
CA SER A 52 -3.29 2.95 -13.45
C SER A 52 -3.04 1.52 -13.00
N VAL A 53 -3.35 1.26 -11.75
CA VAL A 53 -3.43 -0.09 -11.19
C VAL A 53 -4.69 -0.20 -10.35
N GLU A 54 -5.39 -1.32 -10.48
CA GLU A 54 -6.48 -1.69 -9.59
C GLU A 54 -6.03 -2.88 -8.75
N LEU A 55 -6.03 -2.69 -7.44
CA LEU A 55 -5.58 -3.68 -6.47
C LEU A 55 -6.78 -4.27 -5.73
N LYS A 56 -6.75 -5.57 -5.48
CA LYS A 56 -7.55 -6.21 -4.46
C LYS A 56 -6.66 -6.44 -3.24
N PHE A 57 -7.19 -6.12 -2.07
CA PHE A 57 -6.53 -6.37 -0.79
C PHE A 57 -7.45 -7.20 0.09
N VAL A 58 -6.96 -8.34 0.56
CA VAL A 58 -7.65 -9.19 1.53
C VAL A 58 -6.98 -9.01 2.87
N PRO A 59 -7.59 -8.27 3.81
CA PRO A 59 -7.00 -8.02 5.11
C PRO A 59 -6.88 -9.31 5.94
N ALA A 60 -5.83 -9.36 6.77
CA ALA A 60 -5.74 -10.41 7.79
C ALA A 60 -6.92 -10.30 8.75
N LYS A 61 -7.40 -11.43 9.27
CA LYS A 61 -8.58 -11.48 10.17
C LYS A 61 -8.43 -10.64 11.43
N THR A 62 -7.21 -10.39 11.85
CA THR A 62 -6.86 -9.58 13.04
C THR A 62 -6.62 -8.11 12.71
N LEU A 63 -6.65 -7.74 11.44
CA LEU A 63 -6.41 -6.35 11.03
C LEU A 63 -7.61 -5.48 11.42
N GLY A 64 -7.36 -4.48 12.25
CA GLY A 64 -8.33 -3.44 12.61
C GLY A 64 -8.42 -2.34 11.55
N ALA A 65 -8.25 -1.10 11.98
CA ALA A 65 -8.10 0.02 11.05
C ALA A 65 -6.74 -0.06 10.33
N PHE A 66 -6.71 0.31 9.04
CA PHE A 66 -5.50 0.22 8.25
C PHE A 66 -5.42 1.32 7.18
N ASN A 67 -4.19 1.69 6.85
CA ASN A 67 -3.86 2.52 5.70
C ASN A 67 -3.42 1.64 4.54
N ILE A 68 -3.84 2.00 3.33
CA ILE A 68 -3.48 1.31 2.08
C ILE A 68 -3.19 2.33 0.99
N GLY A 69 -2.19 2.08 0.18
CA GLY A 69 -1.84 2.98 -0.91
C GLY A 69 -0.81 2.42 -1.86
N VAL A 70 -0.43 3.26 -2.81
CA VAL A 70 0.72 3.07 -3.69
C VAL A 70 1.66 4.26 -3.54
N ILE A 71 2.95 4.00 -3.59
CA ILE A 71 4.01 5.02 -3.49
C ILE A 71 5.07 4.73 -4.54
N LYS A 72 5.73 5.75 -5.09
CA LYS A 72 6.90 5.55 -5.94
C LYS A 72 7.98 4.81 -5.16
N ALA A 73 8.62 3.83 -5.77
CA ALA A 73 9.69 3.08 -5.12
C ALA A 73 10.85 4.01 -4.70
N SER A 74 11.15 5.04 -5.50
CA SER A 74 12.16 6.06 -5.16
C SER A 74 11.83 6.79 -3.86
N ASP A 75 10.55 7.14 -3.66
CA ASP A 75 10.11 7.89 -2.50
C ASP A 75 10.09 7.01 -1.24
N LEU A 76 9.67 5.74 -1.41
CA LEU A 76 9.75 4.77 -0.31
C LEU A 76 11.18 4.51 0.12
N ASN A 77 12.10 4.37 -0.84
CA ASN A 77 13.53 4.16 -0.58
C ASN A 77 14.23 5.37 0.05
N ALA A 78 13.60 6.55 0.07
CA ALA A 78 14.12 7.71 0.80
C ALA A 78 13.96 7.57 2.33
N PHE A 79 13.11 6.68 2.80
CA PHE A 79 12.97 6.38 4.22
C PHE A 79 14.00 5.32 4.64
N ALA A 80 14.49 5.44 5.87
CA ALA A 80 15.51 4.53 6.40
C ALA A 80 14.96 3.09 6.59
N ASN A 81 13.66 2.96 6.87
CA ASN A 81 12.94 1.70 7.07
C ASN A 81 11.43 1.95 7.08
N ASP A 82 10.66 0.87 7.19
CA ASP A 82 9.19 0.92 7.22
C ASP A 82 8.65 1.73 8.42
N GLU A 83 9.33 1.71 9.56
CA GLU A 83 8.94 2.51 10.75
C GLU A 83 9.04 4.01 10.47
N ALA A 84 10.11 4.44 9.78
CA ALA A 84 10.28 5.84 9.39
C ALA A 84 9.21 6.29 8.40
N PHE A 85 8.83 5.42 7.45
CA PHE A 85 7.72 5.66 6.54
C PHE A 85 6.39 5.80 7.29
N CYS A 86 6.06 4.85 8.16
CA CYS A 86 4.83 4.90 8.95
C CYS A 86 4.76 6.15 9.85
N ALA A 87 5.88 6.53 10.46
CA ALA A 87 5.97 7.75 11.27
C ALA A 87 5.75 9.03 10.44
N ASP A 88 6.17 9.06 9.18
CA ASP A 88 5.88 10.15 8.25
C ASP A 88 4.39 10.20 7.90
N GLN A 89 3.78 9.04 7.64
CA GLN A 89 2.34 8.97 7.39
C GLN A 89 1.51 9.43 8.60
N ALA A 90 1.93 9.08 9.83
CA ALA A 90 1.26 9.55 11.05
C ALA A 90 1.28 11.10 11.16
N LYS A 91 2.38 11.75 10.78
CA LYS A 91 2.45 13.21 10.71
C LYS A 91 1.52 13.80 9.65
N LYS A 92 1.37 13.13 8.51
CA LYS A 92 0.42 13.56 7.47
C LYS A 92 -1.01 13.47 7.96
N PHE A 93 -1.39 12.38 8.64
CA PHE A 93 -2.72 12.27 9.24
C PHE A 93 -3.01 13.41 10.22
N ASP A 94 -2.05 13.77 11.08
CA ASP A 94 -2.19 14.89 12.02
C ASP A 94 -2.33 16.25 11.29
N ALA A 95 -1.55 16.45 10.24
CA ALA A 95 -1.66 17.66 9.41
C ALA A 95 -3.01 17.75 8.69
N ASP A 96 -3.46 16.64 8.11
CA ASP A 96 -4.75 16.56 7.42
C ASP A 96 -5.91 16.77 8.38
N ALA A 97 -5.90 16.12 9.55
CA ALA A 97 -6.91 16.33 10.59
C ALA A 97 -7.04 17.81 10.96
N LYS A 98 -5.91 18.49 11.19
CA LYS A 98 -5.88 19.93 11.46
C LYS A 98 -6.43 20.76 10.31
N SER A 99 -6.16 20.39 9.06
CA SER A 99 -6.66 21.11 7.89
C SER A 99 -8.18 21.00 7.73
N TRP A 100 -8.78 19.96 8.30
CA TRP A 100 -10.23 19.72 8.31
C TRP A 100 -10.92 20.15 9.61
N ASP A 101 -10.18 20.79 10.53
CA ASP A 101 -10.66 21.20 11.86
C ASP A 101 -11.23 20.01 12.67
N MET A 102 -10.61 18.86 12.51
CA MET A 102 -10.97 17.60 13.18
C MET A 102 -9.90 17.23 14.20
N SER A 103 -10.29 16.48 15.24
CA SER A 103 -9.30 15.75 16.03
C SER A 103 -8.67 14.63 15.22
N LEU A 104 -7.44 14.25 15.55
CA LEU A 104 -6.74 13.16 14.85
C LEU A 104 -7.57 11.86 14.87
N SER A 105 -8.15 11.51 16.02
CA SER A 105 -8.96 10.29 16.14
C SER A 105 -10.21 10.30 15.26
N GLU A 106 -10.93 11.43 15.18
CA GLU A 106 -12.09 11.57 14.28
C GLU A 106 -11.68 11.46 12.82
N TYR A 107 -10.57 12.11 12.44
CA TYR A 107 -10.03 12.02 11.09
C TYR A 107 -9.64 10.58 10.73
N LEU A 108 -8.96 9.87 11.61
CA LEU A 108 -8.54 8.48 11.39
C LEU A 108 -9.74 7.52 11.30
N ASP A 109 -10.77 7.72 12.13
CA ASP A 109 -11.99 6.90 12.05
C ASP A 109 -12.74 7.09 10.73
N PHE A 110 -12.66 8.29 10.17
CA PHE A 110 -13.26 8.64 8.88
C PHE A 110 -12.42 8.19 7.68
N SER A 111 -11.10 8.36 7.73
CA SER A 111 -10.21 8.21 6.56
C SER A 111 -9.66 6.81 6.37
N LEU A 112 -9.55 6.02 7.44
CA LEU A 112 -8.99 4.67 7.38
C LEU A 112 -10.03 3.62 6.99
N TYR A 113 -9.57 2.59 6.31
CA TYR A 113 -10.36 1.39 6.09
C TYR A 113 -10.35 0.51 7.35
N LYS A 114 -11.42 -0.28 7.52
CA LYS A 114 -11.54 -1.27 8.61
C LYS A 114 -11.53 -2.67 8.03
N GLY A 115 -10.66 -3.53 8.52
CA GLY A 115 -10.46 -4.86 7.95
C GLY A 115 -11.72 -5.72 7.90
N ASN A 116 -12.60 -5.59 8.89
CA ASN A 116 -13.88 -6.30 8.95
C ASN A 116 -14.96 -5.73 8.02
N GLU A 117 -14.74 -4.57 7.40
CA GLU A 117 -15.66 -3.93 6.45
C GLU A 117 -15.24 -4.15 4.98
N ILE A 118 -14.09 -4.78 4.76
CA ILE A 118 -13.60 -5.11 3.42
C ILE A 118 -14.19 -6.46 2.99
N ASP A 119 -15.07 -6.42 2.02
CA ASP A 119 -15.61 -7.62 1.40
C ASP A 119 -14.77 -8.10 0.20
N GLU A 120 -15.08 -9.28 -0.32
CA GLU A 120 -14.34 -9.91 -1.41
C GLU A 120 -14.44 -9.16 -2.75
N THR A 121 -15.36 -8.19 -2.87
CA THR A 121 -15.56 -7.41 -4.10
C THR A 121 -14.84 -6.07 -4.07
N LYS A 122 -14.35 -5.64 -2.91
CA LYS A 122 -13.70 -4.36 -2.73
C LYS A 122 -12.37 -4.32 -3.47
N THR A 123 -12.22 -3.34 -4.35
CA THR A 123 -10.97 -3.02 -5.03
C THR A 123 -10.51 -1.60 -4.69
N PHE A 124 -9.24 -1.35 -4.94
CA PHE A 124 -8.56 -0.09 -4.65
C PHE A 124 -7.92 0.41 -5.96
N PRO A 125 -8.62 1.29 -6.71
CA PRO A 125 -8.09 1.85 -7.94
C PRO A 125 -7.14 3.01 -7.66
N TYR A 126 -6.01 3.03 -8.37
CA TYR A 126 -5.04 4.13 -8.38
C TYR A 126 -4.81 4.55 -9.83
N SER A 127 -5.03 5.82 -10.12
CA SER A 127 -4.86 6.43 -11.44
C SER A 127 -3.75 7.47 -11.43
N ASP A 128 -3.47 8.03 -12.61
CA ASP A 128 -2.49 9.09 -12.81
C ASP A 128 -1.06 8.70 -12.40
N LEU A 129 -0.75 7.40 -12.49
CA LEU A 129 0.60 6.90 -12.31
C LEU A 129 1.50 7.38 -13.45
N GLU A 130 2.74 7.68 -13.13
CA GLU A 130 3.74 8.08 -14.13
C GLU A 130 4.24 6.86 -14.90
N GLU A 131 4.17 6.93 -16.21
CA GLU A 131 4.65 5.88 -17.10
C GLU A 131 6.14 5.62 -16.91
N GLY A 132 6.55 4.36 -16.91
CA GLY A 132 7.95 3.95 -16.69
C GLY A 132 8.45 4.13 -15.25
N THR A 133 7.58 4.46 -14.31
CA THR A 133 7.91 4.65 -12.90
C THR A 133 7.53 3.41 -12.09
N GLU A 134 8.44 3.02 -11.21
CA GLU A 134 8.21 1.91 -10.28
C GLU A 134 7.37 2.36 -9.08
N TYR A 135 6.33 1.59 -8.76
CA TYR A 135 5.46 1.82 -7.61
C TYR A 135 5.44 0.63 -6.67
N VAL A 136 5.25 0.90 -5.40
CA VAL A 136 5.10 -0.10 -4.33
C VAL A 136 3.71 0.05 -3.74
N ALA A 137 2.93 -1.04 -3.71
CA ALA A 137 1.71 -1.10 -2.93
C ALA A 137 2.05 -1.40 -1.46
N TYR A 138 1.39 -0.72 -0.55
CA TYR A 138 1.56 -0.92 0.88
C TYR A 138 0.22 -1.02 1.60
N ALA A 139 0.19 -1.76 2.71
CA ALA A 139 -0.87 -1.72 3.70
C ALA A 139 -0.28 -2.00 5.08
N TYR A 140 -0.74 -1.30 6.09
CA TYR A 140 -0.35 -1.52 7.49
C TYR A 140 -1.46 -1.12 8.44
N GLY A 141 -1.53 -1.80 9.60
CA GLY A 141 -2.46 -1.46 10.66
C GLY A 141 -2.14 -0.10 11.28
N VAL A 142 -3.18 0.65 11.64
CA VAL A 142 -3.06 1.98 12.24
C VAL A 142 -3.83 2.03 13.55
N ASN A 143 -3.17 2.52 14.60
CA ASN A 143 -3.82 2.85 15.86
C ASN A 143 -4.63 4.14 15.68
N THR A 144 -5.95 4.06 15.83
CA THR A 144 -6.85 5.21 15.62
C THR A 144 -6.77 6.27 16.72
N ALA A 145 -6.06 6.01 17.81
CA ALA A 145 -5.88 6.99 18.88
C ALA A 145 -4.79 8.03 18.58
N ASP A 146 -3.72 7.61 17.86
CA ASP A 146 -2.51 8.41 17.67
C ASP A 146 -1.90 8.33 16.25
N GLY A 147 -2.48 7.53 15.36
CA GLY A 147 -2.02 7.37 13.98
C GLY A 147 -0.76 6.53 13.81
N THR A 148 -0.22 5.95 14.85
CA THR A 148 0.97 5.09 14.77
C THR A 148 0.65 3.73 14.12
N ALA A 149 1.65 3.10 13.52
CA ALA A 149 1.53 1.73 13.03
C ALA A 149 1.36 0.74 14.19
N ASN A 150 0.51 -0.28 14.01
CA ASN A 150 0.29 -1.35 14.99
C ASN A 150 0.44 -2.74 14.35
#